data_8eebbf6dafe852342ef4045919f1a4f1
#
_entry.id   8eebbf6dafe852342ef4045919f1a4f1
#
_cell.length_a   1.000
_cell.length_b   1.000
_cell.length_c   1.000
_cell.angle_alpha   90.00
_cell.angle_beta   90.00
_cell.angle_gamma   90.00
#
_symmetry.space_group_name_H-M   'P 1'
#
loop_
_entity.id
_entity.type
_entity.pdbx_description
1 polymer ?
#
loop_
_entity_poly.entity_id
_entity_poly.type
_entity_poly.pdbx_seq_one_letter_code
_entity_poly.pdbx_strand_id
1 'polypeptide(L)'
;MVIVGVHVSIAKSIDLAVDRAKEIGCDTFQIFSRSPRGWSYRDIPEPQVKAFREKLSKSGIAIPVDHMPYLPNLASPKGEHYARSVDTLKAELARSGQLGIPFLVTHLGHYHDEGKEGGFRGVIDAVTDAFSAGRNDVMLLLETTSGERNTVGGTFEDIGTILDGIGEKRRVGVCFDTCHAFVAGYELRTQEGLGETLDHFDEVIGLPLLKAVHLNDAKGDFGSHLDRHEHIGLGTIGEEGFRTILRHPVFTRLPLVCETPVDDRRDDLGNIRKVRELAGEEGQEAGGKGRGGGRVNPAGFHSAREKSRAAPGAPKRSRS
;
A
#
# COMPACT_ATOMS: atom_id res chain seq x y z
N MET A 1 17.61 -3.33 12.77
CA MET A 1 16.18 -3.61 13.10
C MET A 1 15.35 -3.04 11.97
N VAL A 2 14.50 -3.85 11.35
CA VAL A 2 13.57 -3.42 10.30
C VAL A 2 12.39 -2.66 10.91
N ILE A 3 11.84 -1.68 10.17
CA ILE A 3 10.66 -0.90 10.58
C ILE A 3 9.43 -1.57 9.97
N VAL A 4 8.78 -2.47 10.68
CA VAL A 4 7.70 -3.29 10.13
C VAL A 4 6.36 -3.01 10.82
N GLY A 5 5.28 -3.08 10.04
CA GLY A 5 3.91 -2.96 10.51
C GLY A 5 2.90 -3.54 9.54
N VAL A 6 1.64 -3.26 9.78
CA VAL A 6 0.51 -3.78 8.99
C VAL A 6 -0.52 -2.68 8.72
N HIS A 7 -1.49 -2.98 7.85
CA HIS A 7 -2.64 -2.13 7.65
C HIS A 7 -3.64 -2.29 8.81
N VAL A 8 -3.88 -1.23 9.60
CA VAL A 8 -4.74 -1.29 10.79
C VAL A 8 -6.09 -0.60 10.58
N SER A 9 -7.11 -1.10 11.25
CA SER A 9 -8.47 -0.56 11.17
C SER A 9 -8.62 0.76 11.92
N ILE A 10 -9.38 1.70 11.35
CA ILE A 10 -9.83 2.95 11.98
C ILE A 10 -11.22 2.84 12.62
N ALA A 11 -11.80 1.67 12.72
CA ALA A 11 -13.16 1.47 13.20
C ALA A 11 -13.37 2.09 14.59
N LYS A 12 -14.56 2.68 14.82
CA LYS A 12 -15.00 3.45 15.99
C LYS A 12 -14.38 4.84 16.09
N SER A 13 -13.06 4.98 16.05
CA SER A 13 -12.36 6.27 16.07
C SER A 13 -10.98 6.10 15.45
N ILE A 14 -10.52 7.10 14.68
CA ILE A 14 -9.26 7.01 13.95
C ILE A 14 -8.04 6.96 14.87
N ASP A 15 -8.10 7.58 16.04
CA ASP A 15 -7.03 7.56 17.03
C ASP A 15 -6.78 6.17 17.61
N LEU A 16 -7.77 5.26 17.56
CA LEU A 16 -7.61 3.86 17.99
C LEU A 16 -6.70 3.05 17.03
N ALA A 17 -6.42 3.55 15.84
CA ALA A 17 -5.46 2.91 14.94
C ALA A 17 -4.06 2.85 15.57
N VAL A 18 -3.65 3.90 16.28
CA VAL A 18 -2.36 3.93 16.99
C VAL A 18 -2.31 2.88 18.09
N ASP A 19 -3.39 2.74 18.87
CA ASP A 19 -3.46 1.73 19.94
C ASP A 19 -3.38 0.32 19.36
N ARG A 20 -4.12 0.03 18.27
CA ARG A 20 -4.11 -1.26 17.57
C ARG A 20 -2.73 -1.60 17.02
N ALA A 21 -2.07 -0.62 16.37
CA ALA A 21 -0.71 -0.82 15.86
C ALA A 21 0.25 -1.20 17.00
N LYS A 22 0.15 -0.55 18.15
CA LYS A 22 0.96 -0.89 19.35
C LYS A 22 0.65 -2.28 19.89
N GLU A 23 -0.64 -2.64 19.99
CA GLU A 23 -1.08 -3.96 20.47
C GLU A 23 -0.54 -5.09 19.58
N ILE A 24 -0.48 -4.88 18.27
CA ILE A 24 0.10 -5.83 17.31
C ILE A 24 1.63 -5.83 17.37
N GLY A 25 2.25 -4.78 17.92
CA GLY A 25 3.71 -4.66 18.00
C GLY A 25 4.34 -4.05 16.73
N CYS A 26 3.62 -3.16 16.06
CA CYS A 26 4.09 -2.45 14.87
C CYS A 26 5.14 -1.37 15.20
N ASP A 27 6.15 -1.22 14.34
CA ASP A 27 7.09 -0.09 14.31
C ASP A 27 6.61 1.02 13.38
N THR A 28 5.76 0.68 12.41
CA THR A 28 5.02 1.54 11.48
C THR A 28 3.62 0.98 11.30
N PHE A 29 2.71 1.70 10.67
CA PHE A 29 1.41 1.15 10.26
C PHE A 29 0.84 1.92 9.09
N GLN A 30 -0.14 1.30 8.41
CA GLN A 30 -0.94 1.94 7.38
C GLN A 30 -2.41 1.98 7.78
N ILE A 31 -3.10 3.01 7.32
CA ILE A 31 -4.57 3.14 7.46
C ILE A 31 -5.20 3.51 6.12
N PHE A 32 -6.51 3.32 6.03
CA PHE A 32 -7.36 4.18 5.22
C PHE A 32 -7.93 5.25 6.14
N SER A 33 -7.71 6.53 5.85
CA SER A 33 -8.20 7.63 6.70
C SER A 33 -9.73 7.74 6.68
N ARG A 34 -10.41 7.00 5.79
CA ARG A 34 -11.87 6.85 5.66
C ARG A 34 -12.25 5.45 5.18
N SER A 35 -13.56 5.18 5.03
CA SER A 35 -14.00 3.92 4.42
C SER A 35 -13.50 3.80 2.98
N PRO A 36 -12.76 2.73 2.62
CA PRO A 36 -12.22 2.56 1.27
C PRO A 36 -13.27 2.14 0.22
N ARG A 37 -14.52 1.85 0.65
CA ARG A 37 -15.56 1.26 -0.20
C ARG A 37 -16.59 2.25 -0.71
N GLY A 38 -16.45 3.53 -0.43
CA GLY A 38 -17.43 4.55 -0.78
C GLY A 38 -16.80 5.88 -1.15
N TRP A 39 -17.51 6.70 -1.95
CA TRP A 39 -17.09 8.04 -2.31
C TRP A 39 -17.34 9.05 -1.21
N SER A 40 -18.40 8.86 -0.45
CA SER A 40 -18.77 9.79 0.63
C SER A 40 -17.88 9.58 1.86
N TYR A 41 -17.50 10.67 2.48
CA TYR A 41 -16.75 10.67 3.74
C TYR A 41 -17.23 11.85 4.61
N ARG A 42 -16.88 11.76 5.87
CA ARG A 42 -17.08 12.86 6.85
C ARG A 42 -15.72 13.42 7.22
N ASP A 43 -15.70 14.69 7.58
CA ASP A 43 -14.50 15.29 8.15
C ASP A 43 -14.11 14.56 9.43
N ILE A 44 -12.81 14.51 9.70
CA ILE A 44 -12.31 13.92 10.94
C ILE A 44 -12.59 14.95 12.05
N PRO A 45 -13.35 14.58 13.10
CA PRO A 45 -13.59 15.51 14.21
C PRO A 45 -12.28 15.95 14.86
N GLU A 46 -12.13 17.25 15.12
CA GLU A 46 -10.91 17.84 15.69
C GLU A 46 -10.43 17.14 16.99
N PRO A 47 -11.31 16.68 17.90
CA PRO A 47 -10.87 15.89 19.07
C PRO A 47 -10.19 14.59 18.68
N GLN A 48 -10.62 13.92 17.58
CA GLN A 48 -10.01 12.68 17.12
C GLN A 48 -8.66 12.94 16.45
N VAL A 49 -8.52 14.02 15.69
CA VAL A 49 -7.25 14.47 15.11
C VAL A 49 -6.22 14.71 16.22
N LYS A 50 -6.61 15.48 17.24
CA LYS A 50 -5.75 15.77 18.39
C LYS A 50 -5.35 14.51 19.14
N ALA A 51 -6.30 13.62 19.41
CA ALA A 51 -6.04 12.34 20.09
C ALA A 51 -5.11 11.43 19.28
N PHE A 52 -5.31 11.35 17.96
CA PHE A 52 -4.44 10.58 17.04
C PHE A 52 -2.99 11.09 17.11
N ARG A 53 -2.79 12.39 16.92
CA ARG A 53 -1.45 13.02 16.96
C ARG A 53 -0.76 12.86 18.32
N GLU A 54 -1.52 13.03 19.40
CA GLU A 54 -1.00 12.86 20.77
C GLU A 54 -0.58 11.41 21.04
N LYS A 55 -1.40 10.43 20.67
CA LYS A 55 -1.07 9.02 20.79
C LYS A 55 0.14 8.65 19.91
N LEU A 56 0.15 9.11 18.66
CA LEU A 56 1.25 8.85 17.73
C LEU A 56 2.57 9.37 18.28
N SER A 57 2.61 10.62 18.77
CA SER A 57 3.84 11.22 19.33
C SER A 57 4.39 10.47 20.56
N LYS A 58 3.55 9.73 21.29
CA LYS A 58 3.92 8.95 22.50
C LYS A 58 4.10 7.46 22.19
N SER A 59 3.81 7.02 20.98
CA SER A 59 3.74 5.58 20.65
C SER A 59 5.10 4.93 20.45
N GLY A 60 6.11 5.69 19.99
CA GLY A 60 7.36 5.17 19.47
C GLY A 60 7.27 4.67 18.01
N ILE A 61 6.09 4.74 17.38
CA ILE A 61 5.89 4.40 15.98
C ILE A 61 6.61 5.42 15.10
N ALA A 62 7.39 4.95 14.13
CA ALA A 62 8.30 5.79 13.35
C ALA A 62 7.56 6.61 12.29
N ILE A 63 7.07 5.96 11.24
CA ILE A 63 6.52 6.60 10.03
C ILE A 63 5.20 5.94 9.68
N PRO A 64 4.05 6.49 10.10
CA PRO A 64 2.75 5.99 9.66
C PRO A 64 2.49 6.36 8.20
N VAL A 65 1.68 5.54 7.54
CA VAL A 65 1.31 5.68 6.13
C VAL A 65 -0.21 5.77 6.02
N ASP A 66 -0.72 6.65 5.17
CA ASP A 66 -2.12 6.65 4.73
C ASP A 66 -2.21 6.05 3.33
N HIS A 67 -3.32 5.47 2.97
CA HIS A 67 -3.53 4.88 1.65
C HIS A 67 -4.83 5.38 1.04
N MET A 68 -4.80 5.70 -0.25
CA MET A 68 -5.99 6.07 -1.02
C MET A 68 -7.03 4.94 -1.01
N PRO A 69 -8.34 5.25 -0.94
CA PRO A 69 -9.40 4.26 -1.14
C PRO A 69 -9.30 3.53 -2.48
N TYR A 70 -9.97 2.37 -2.61
CA TYR A 70 -9.92 1.54 -3.83
C TYR A 70 -10.69 2.08 -5.04
N LEU A 71 -11.68 2.97 -4.83
CA LEU A 71 -12.55 3.42 -5.91
C LEU A 71 -11.92 4.45 -6.88
N PRO A 72 -11.01 5.34 -6.46
CA PRO A 72 -10.37 6.28 -7.36
C PRO A 72 -9.57 5.60 -8.45
N ASN A 73 -9.63 6.17 -9.65
CA ASN A 73 -8.85 5.79 -10.81
C ASN A 73 -8.31 7.07 -11.48
N LEU A 74 -7.06 7.40 -11.17
CA LEU A 74 -6.40 8.61 -11.65
C LEU A 74 -6.00 8.51 -13.14
N ALA A 75 -5.94 7.30 -13.68
CA ALA A 75 -5.64 7.02 -15.09
C ALA A 75 -6.89 6.91 -15.97
N SER A 76 -8.10 7.10 -15.40
CA SER A 76 -9.34 7.03 -16.19
C SER A 76 -9.50 8.25 -17.11
N PRO A 77 -10.25 8.12 -18.22
CA PRO A 77 -10.60 9.25 -19.08
C PRO A 77 -11.27 10.38 -18.27
N LYS A 78 -11.04 11.63 -18.71
CA LYS A 78 -11.64 12.81 -18.07
C LYS A 78 -13.17 12.74 -18.13
N GLY A 79 -13.79 12.79 -16.95
CA GLY A 79 -15.24 12.69 -16.77
C GLY A 79 -15.59 12.71 -15.29
N GLU A 80 -16.83 12.37 -14.94
CA GLU A 80 -17.32 12.43 -13.55
C GLU A 80 -16.50 11.52 -12.62
N HIS A 81 -16.17 10.29 -13.05
CA HIS A 81 -15.37 9.36 -12.26
C HIS A 81 -13.96 9.88 -12.00
N TYR A 82 -13.31 10.44 -13.04
CA TYR A 82 -12.00 11.07 -12.93
C TYR A 82 -12.02 12.27 -11.96
N ALA A 83 -13.00 13.18 -12.14
CA ALA A 83 -13.14 14.34 -11.27
C ALA A 83 -13.30 13.93 -9.79
N ARG A 84 -14.13 12.91 -9.51
CA ARG A 84 -14.29 12.34 -8.16
C ARG A 84 -12.98 11.71 -7.63
N SER A 85 -12.19 11.11 -8.50
CA SER A 85 -10.89 10.54 -8.12
C SER A 85 -9.91 11.63 -7.72
N VAL A 86 -9.85 12.72 -8.49
CA VAL A 86 -9.02 13.91 -8.18
C VAL A 86 -9.47 14.58 -6.87
N ASP A 87 -10.76 14.77 -6.67
CA ASP A 87 -11.31 15.34 -5.43
C ASP A 87 -11.00 14.45 -4.22
N THR A 88 -11.00 13.12 -4.43
CA THR A 88 -10.60 12.18 -3.40
C THR A 88 -9.11 12.35 -3.06
N LEU A 89 -8.23 12.43 -4.05
CA LEU A 89 -6.80 12.64 -3.83
C LEU A 89 -6.54 13.93 -3.02
N LYS A 90 -7.20 15.04 -3.39
CA LYS A 90 -7.14 16.31 -2.63
C LYS A 90 -7.56 16.13 -1.19
N ALA A 91 -8.68 15.44 -0.97
CA ALA A 91 -9.19 15.19 0.36
C ALA A 91 -8.26 14.32 1.20
N GLU A 92 -7.71 13.24 0.63
CA GLU A 92 -6.79 12.36 1.37
C GLU A 92 -5.47 13.06 1.71
N LEU A 93 -4.90 13.85 0.81
CA LEU A 93 -3.73 14.68 1.12
C LEU A 93 -3.99 15.64 2.30
N ALA A 94 -5.17 16.27 2.33
CA ALA A 94 -5.55 17.14 3.43
C ALA A 94 -5.72 16.38 4.74
N ARG A 95 -6.35 15.20 4.71
CA ARG A 95 -6.60 14.33 5.88
C ARG A 95 -5.30 13.78 6.45
N SER A 96 -4.40 13.27 5.61
CA SER A 96 -3.06 12.82 6.03
C SER A 96 -2.29 13.95 6.71
N GLY A 97 -2.33 15.17 6.14
CA GLY A 97 -1.73 16.36 6.75
C GLY A 97 -2.34 16.74 8.11
N GLN A 98 -3.69 16.67 8.24
CA GLN A 98 -4.36 16.89 9.52
C GLN A 98 -3.91 15.88 10.59
N LEU A 99 -3.75 14.61 10.23
CA LEU A 99 -3.30 13.55 11.12
C LEU A 99 -1.79 13.60 11.42
N GLY A 100 -1.01 14.36 10.64
CA GLY A 100 0.46 14.39 10.73
C GLY A 100 1.11 13.14 10.14
N ILE A 101 0.42 12.47 9.21
CA ILE A 101 0.94 11.33 8.47
C ILE A 101 1.74 11.86 7.28
N PRO A 102 3.04 11.47 7.13
CA PRO A 102 3.89 12.07 6.11
C PRO A 102 3.69 11.50 4.71
N PHE A 103 3.14 10.30 4.57
CA PHE A 103 3.02 9.58 3.31
C PHE A 103 1.58 9.19 3.01
N LEU A 104 1.14 9.47 1.77
CA LEU A 104 -0.10 8.95 1.19
C LEU A 104 0.25 8.05 0.01
N VAL A 105 -0.06 6.76 0.09
CA VAL A 105 0.13 5.80 -1.01
C VAL A 105 -1.09 5.79 -1.92
N THR A 106 -0.88 5.65 -3.22
CA THR A 106 -1.96 5.50 -4.20
C THR A 106 -1.62 4.51 -5.31
N HIS A 107 -2.57 3.65 -5.64
CA HIS A 107 -2.60 3.00 -6.95
C HIS A 107 -2.86 4.05 -8.03
N LEU A 108 -2.28 3.87 -9.21
CA LEU A 108 -2.41 4.82 -10.32
C LEU A 108 -3.70 4.63 -11.12
N GLY A 109 -4.23 3.42 -11.10
CA GLY A 109 -5.48 3.05 -11.76
C GLY A 109 -5.28 2.38 -13.12
N HIS A 110 -6.35 2.38 -13.92
CA HIS A 110 -6.44 1.68 -15.20
C HIS A 110 -6.78 2.68 -16.31
N TYR A 111 -6.04 2.62 -17.39
CA TYR A 111 -6.38 3.37 -18.60
C TYR A 111 -7.48 2.65 -19.40
N HIS A 112 -8.19 3.41 -20.24
CA HIS A 112 -9.25 2.92 -21.09
C HIS A 112 -8.92 3.24 -22.58
N ASP A 113 -9.90 3.73 -23.33
CA ASP A 113 -9.82 3.96 -24.77
C ASP A 113 -8.74 4.96 -25.22
N GLU A 114 -8.30 5.87 -24.33
CA GLU A 114 -7.21 6.82 -24.60
C GLU A 114 -5.82 6.18 -24.58
N GLY A 115 -5.74 4.90 -24.25
CA GLY A 115 -4.49 4.14 -24.18
C GLY A 115 -3.61 4.51 -22.97
N LYS A 116 -2.45 3.87 -22.88
CA LYS A 116 -1.53 3.98 -21.74
C LYS A 116 -1.03 5.41 -21.52
N GLU A 117 -0.67 6.10 -22.60
CA GLU A 117 -0.22 7.50 -22.55
C GLU A 117 -1.32 8.45 -22.06
N GLY A 118 -2.58 8.19 -22.43
CA GLY A 118 -3.73 8.88 -21.89
C GLY A 118 -3.85 8.70 -20.38
N GLY A 119 -3.63 7.46 -19.91
CA GLY A 119 -3.56 7.15 -18.49
C GLY A 119 -2.45 7.92 -17.76
N PHE A 120 -1.25 8.00 -18.34
CA PHE A 120 -0.14 8.78 -17.75
C PHE A 120 -0.50 10.26 -17.61
N ARG A 121 -1.04 10.88 -18.67
CA ARG A 121 -1.50 12.27 -18.63
C ARG A 121 -2.58 12.47 -17.56
N GLY A 122 -3.52 11.52 -17.43
CA GLY A 122 -4.54 11.55 -16.38
C GLY A 122 -3.94 11.62 -14.99
N VAL A 123 -2.99 10.74 -14.68
CA VAL A 123 -2.31 10.72 -13.36
C VAL A 123 -1.52 12.01 -13.13
N ILE A 124 -0.74 12.48 -14.10
CA ILE A 124 0.05 13.71 -14.00
C ILE A 124 -0.84 14.92 -13.73
N ASP A 125 -1.93 15.06 -14.49
CA ASP A 125 -2.89 16.16 -14.33
C ASP A 125 -3.57 16.10 -12.95
N ALA A 126 -3.99 14.90 -12.50
CA ALA A 126 -4.62 14.68 -11.20
C ALA A 126 -3.71 15.09 -10.03
N VAL A 127 -2.45 14.67 -10.07
CA VAL A 127 -1.46 14.99 -9.04
C VAL A 127 -1.12 16.48 -9.03
N THR A 128 -0.93 17.08 -10.22
CA THR A 128 -0.65 18.51 -10.36
C THR A 128 -1.80 19.35 -9.82
N ASP A 129 -3.05 19.01 -10.13
CA ASP A 129 -4.23 19.69 -9.63
C ASP A 129 -4.36 19.51 -8.11
N ALA A 130 -4.15 18.31 -7.59
CA ALA A 130 -4.21 18.04 -6.16
C ALA A 130 -3.16 18.82 -5.36
N PHE A 131 -1.95 18.94 -5.86
CA PHE A 131 -0.90 19.73 -5.20
C PHE A 131 -1.16 21.24 -5.25
N SER A 132 -1.83 21.71 -6.30
CA SER A 132 -2.22 23.13 -6.43
C SER A 132 -3.35 23.53 -5.47
N ALA A 133 -4.18 22.58 -5.04
CA ALA A 133 -5.37 22.84 -4.20
C ALA A 133 -5.03 23.17 -2.74
N GLY A 134 -3.85 22.80 -2.26
CA GLY A 134 -3.45 23.08 -0.88
C GLY A 134 -1.98 22.75 -0.60
N ARG A 135 -1.36 23.52 0.30
CA ARG A 135 0.00 23.27 0.76
C ARG A 135 -0.04 22.45 2.04
N ASN A 136 0.54 21.27 1.99
CA ASN A 136 0.91 20.46 3.15
C ASN A 136 2.22 19.74 2.85
N ASP A 137 2.83 19.14 3.86
CA ASP A 137 4.11 18.44 3.74
C ASP A 137 3.94 16.94 3.44
N VAL A 138 2.72 16.50 3.09
CA VAL A 138 2.45 15.11 2.73
C VAL A 138 3.06 14.80 1.38
N MET A 139 3.84 13.73 1.34
CA MET A 139 4.39 13.17 0.11
C MET A 139 3.43 12.11 -0.44
N LEU A 140 3.05 12.24 -1.70
CA LEU A 140 2.30 11.23 -2.43
C LEU A 140 3.26 10.14 -2.91
N LEU A 141 2.95 8.88 -2.61
CA LEU A 141 3.72 7.74 -3.07
C LEU A 141 2.95 7.01 -4.17
N LEU A 142 3.54 6.96 -5.35
CA LEU A 142 3.04 6.17 -6.46
C LEU A 142 3.40 4.71 -6.20
N GLU A 143 2.40 3.83 -6.18
CA GLU A 143 2.63 2.42 -5.90
C GLU A 143 2.95 1.66 -7.17
N THR A 144 3.97 0.77 -7.13
CA THR A 144 4.20 -0.21 -8.19
C THR A 144 3.01 -1.17 -8.27
N THR A 145 2.55 -1.50 -9.48
CA THR A 145 1.40 -2.38 -9.70
C THR A 145 1.82 -3.70 -10.35
N SER A 146 0.96 -4.70 -10.27
CA SER A 146 1.20 -6.05 -10.81
C SER A 146 1.30 -6.10 -12.34
N GLY A 147 1.05 -5.00 -13.04
CA GLY A 147 1.02 -4.99 -14.51
C GLY A 147 -0.18 -5.74 -15.08
N GLU A 148 -1.28 -5.89 -14.33
CA GLU A 148 -2.54 -6.40 -14.86
C GLU A 148 -2.99 -5.59 -16.08
N ARG A 149 -3.88 -6.19 -16.90
CA ARG A 149 -4.34 -5.56 -18.13
C ARG A 149 -4.84 -4.13 -17.90
N ASN A 150 -4.28 -3.19 -18.64
CA ASN A 150 -4.60 -1.76 -18.62
C ASN A 150 -4.25 -1.02 -17.29
N THR A 151 -3.50 -1.63 -16.37
CA THR A 151 -2.97 -0.90 -15.21
C THR A 151 -1.85 0.06 -15.64
N VAL A 152 -1.73 1.14 -14.88
CA VAL A 152 -0.59 2.08 -14.95
C VAL A 152 0.35 1.78 -13.79
N GLY A 153 1.66 1.86 -14.02
CA GLY A 153 2.67 1.62 -12.98
C GLY A 153 3.12 0.16 -12.87
N GLY A 154 2.83 -0.68 -13.88
CA GLY A 154 3.31 -2.06 -13.94
C GLY A 154 4.79 -2.20 -14.30
N THR A 155 5.41 -1.13 -14.81
CA THR A 155 6.85 -1.07 -15.05
C THR A 155 7.46 0.17 -14.39
N PHE A 156 8.76 0.15 -14.13
CA PHE A 156 9.47 1.31 -13.58
C PHE A 156 9.45 2.48 -14.55
N GLU A 157 9.48 2.22 -15.88
CA GLU A 157 9.35 3.23 -16.92
C GLU A 157 8.01 3.96 -16.87
N ASP A 158 6.93 3.27 -16.52
CA ASP A 158 5.62 3.91 -16.33
C ASP A 158 5.69 4.95 -15.22
N ILE A 159 6.23 4.55 -14.06
CA ILE A 159 6.37 5.40 -12.88
C ILE A 159 7.35 6.54 -13.17
N GLY A 160 8.50 6.25 -13.80
CA GLY A 160 9.48 7.24 -14.20
C GLY A 160 8.89 8.31 -15.13
N THR A 161 8.11 7.89 -16.14
CA THR A 161 7.42 8.80 -17.06
C THR A 161 6.44 9.72 -16.33
N ILE A 162 5.68 9.18 -15.38
CA ILE A 162 4.73 9.97 -14.58
C ILE A 162 5.47 10.94 -13.66
N LEU A 163 6.51 10.48 -12.97
CA LEU A 163 7.34 11.32 -12.11
C LEU A 163 7.98 12.48 -12.87
N ASP A 164 8.42 12.23 -14.10
CA ASP A 164 9.00 13.29 -14.97
C ASP A 164 7.98 14.34 -15.38
N GLY A 165 6.72 13.93 -15.56
CA GLY A 165 5.63 14.85 -15.89
C GLY A 165 5.14 15.69 -14.69
N ILE A 166 5.42 15.28 -13.45
CA ILE A 166 4.98 16.00 -12.25
C ILE A 166 5.99 17.11 -11.89
N GLY A 167 5.53 18.36 -11.82
CA GLY A 167 6.39 19.52 -11.56
C GLY A 167 6.95 19.59 -10.13
N GLU A 168 6.17 19.16 -9.12
CA GLU A 168 6.56 19.22 -7.69
C GLU A 168 7.26 17.94 -7.23
N LYS A 169 8.40 17.62 -7.81
CA LYS A 169 9.17 16.37 -7.55
C LYS A 169 9.51 16.14 -6.07
N ARG A 170 9.52 17.17 -5.23
CA ARG A 170 9.80 17.03 -3.78
C ARG A 170 8.65 16.43 -2.99
N ARG A 171 7.45 16.41 -3.54
CA ARG A 171 6.22 15.92 -2.90
C ARG A 171 5.77 14.57 -3.43
N VAL A 172 6.56 13.96 -4.30
CA VAL A 172 6.26 12.65 -4.90
C VAL A 172 7.39 11.67 -4.62
N GLY A 173 7.04 10.44 -4.31
CA GLY A 173 7.95 9.32 -4.16
C GLY A 173 7.29 8.03 -4.66
N VAL A 174 7.86 6.90 -4.30
CA VAL A 174 7.39 5.57 -4.71
C VAL A 174 7.17 4.69 -3.49
N CYS A 175 6.09 3.93 -3.51
CA CYS A 175 5.86 2.76 -2.67
C CYS A 175 6.12 1.51 -3.52
N PHE A 176 7.06 0.67 -3.09
CA PHE A 176 7.40 -0.56 -3.78
C PHE A 176 6.64 -1.72 -3.15
N ASP A 177 5.69 -2.32 -3.89
CA ASP A 177 5.04 -3.55 -3.44
C ASP A 177 5.80 -4.77 -3.95
N THR A 178 6.24 -5.65 -3.04
CA THR A 178 7.05 -6.83 -3.38
C THR A 178 6.25 -7.88 -4.14
N CYS A 179 4.96 -8.06 -3.84
CA CYS A 179 4.09 -8.94 -4.61
C CYS A 179 3.90 -8.42 -6.03
N HIS A 180 3.53 -7.13 -6.16
CA HIS A 180 3.29 -6.51 -7.47
C HIS A 180 4.52 -6.54 -8.36
N ALA A 181 5.68 -6.14 -7.84
CA ALA A 181 6.93 -6.16 -8.59
C ALA A 181 7.29 -7.57 -9.03
N PHE A 182 7.17 -8.58 -8.15
CA PHE A 182 7.50 -9.96 -8.48
C PHE A 182 6.60 -10.52 -9.58
N VAL A 183 5.29 -10.34 -9.47
CA VAL A 183 4.36 -10.82 -10.51
C VAL A 183 4.39 -9.98 -11.79
N ALA A 184 4.92 -8.75 -11.74
CA ALA A 184 5.20 -7.93 -12.92
C ALA A 184 6.49 -8.36 -13.65
N GLY A 185 7.32 -9.24 -13.04
CA GLY A 185 8.52 -9.80 -13.66
C GLY A 185 9.84 -9.22 -13.13
N TYR A 186 9.83 -8.58 -11.97
CA TYR A 186 11.04 -8.15 -11.26
C TYR A 186 11.48 -9.23 -10.26
N GLU A 187 12.67 -9.79 -10.43
CA GLU A 187 13.15 -10.89 -9.60
C GLU A 187 13.60 -10.40 -8.22
N LEU A 188 13.06 -11.00 -7.16
CA LEU A 188 13.32 -10.62 -5.77
C LEU A 188 13.88 -11.76 -4.91
N ARG A 189 13.90 -12.99 -5.44
CA ARG A 189 14.21 -14.20 -4.64
C ARG A 189 15.69 -14.42 -4.43
N THR A 190 16.52 -13.94 -5.34
CA THR A 190 17.97 -14.14 -5.30
C THR A 190 18.70 -12.83 -5.11
N GLN A 191 19.90 -12.86 -4.54
CA GLN A 191 20.72 -11.67 -4.37
C GLN A 191 21.05 -10.98 -5.70
N GLU A 192 21.34 -11.78 -6.73
CA GLU A 192 21.62 -11.28 -8.09
C GLU A 192 20.37 -10.61 -8.69
N GLY A 193 19.23 -11.31 -8.72
CA GLY A 193 17.98 -10.76 -9.29
C GLY A 193 17.45 -9.55 -8.53
N LEU A 194 17.54 -9.54 -7.20
CA LEU A 194 17.21 -8.35 -6.40
C LEU A 194 18.14 -7.18 -6.72
N GLY A 195 19.46 -7.45 -6.89
CA GLY A 195 20.44 -6.45 -7.30
C GLY A 195 20.07 -5.84 -8.65
N GLU A 196 19.83 -6.66 -9.68
CA GLU A 196 19.41 -6.20 -11.02
C GLU A 196 18.11 -5.40 -10.97
N THR A 197 17.14 -5.84 -10.16
CA THR A 197 15.87 -5.12 -9.97
C THR A 197 16.09 -3.74 -9.36
N LEU A 198 16.92 -3.63 -8.33
CA LEU A 198 17.20 -2.35 -7.66
C LEU A 198 18.08 -1.42 -8.52
N ASP A 199 19.02 -1.96 -9.28
CA ASP A 199 19.82 -1.19 -10.22
C ASP A 199 18.93 -0.59 -11.32
N HIS A 200 18.00 -1.38 -11.85
CA HIS A 200 17.01 -0.89 -12.82
C HIS A 200 16.07 0.17 -12.20
N PHE A 201 15.62 -0.04 -10.96
CA PHE A 201 14.84 0.97 -10.24
C PHE A 201 15.62 2.27 -10.07
N ASP A 202 16.91 2.19 -9.71
CA ASP A 202 17.75 3.36 -9.51
C ASP A 202 18.02 4.11 -10.82
N GLU A 203 18.24 3.38 -11.92
CA GLU A 203 18.45 3.97 -13.26
C GLU A 203 17.22 4.74 -13.75
N VAL A 204 16.02 4.17 -13.59
CA VAL A 204 14.78 4.72 -14.16
C VAL A 204 14.09 5.73 -13.24
N ILE A 205 14.08 5.47 -11.92
CA ILE A 205 13.32 6.23 -10.94
C ILE A 205 14.25 6.98 -9.98
N GLY A 206 15.30 6.31 -9.51
CA GLY A 206 16.20 6.76 -8.46
C GLY A 206 15.83 6.22 -7.08
N LEU A 207 16.72 5.47 -6.44
CA LEU A 207 16.53 4.92 -5.08
C LEU A 207 16.14 5.97 -4.02
N PRO A 208 16.59 7.25 -4.09
CA PRO A 208 16.15 8.28 -3.15
C PRO A 208 14.64 8.55 -3.17
N LEU A 209 13.92 8.18 -4.24
CA LEU A 209 12.46 8.32 -4.34
C LEU A 209 11.70 7.15 -3.73
N LEU A 210 12.34 6.03 -3.42
CA LEU A 210 11.75 4.92 -2.68
C LEU A 210 11.54 5.32 -1.22
N LYS A 211 10.29 5.38 -0.75
CA LYS A 211 9.94 5.92 0.56
C LYS A 211 9.22 4.93 1.48
N ALA A 212 8.52 3.98 0.91
CA ALA A 212 7.80 2.93 1.63
C ALA A 212 7.79 1.64 0.83
N VAL A 213 7.54 0.55 1.50
CA VAL A 213 7.42 -0.79 0.89
C VAL A 213 6.15 -1.44 1.40
N HIS A 214 5.31 -1.92 0.48
CA HIS A 214 4.33 -2.93 0.81
C HIS A 214 5.02 -4.30 0.75
N LEU A 215 5.16 -4.91 1.92
CA LEU A 215 5.91 -6.15 2.08
C LEU A 215 4.93 -7.32 2.04
N ASN A 216 4.69 -7.86 0.86
CA ASN A 216 3.70 -8.90 0.60
C ASN A 216 4.31 -10.06 -0.17
N ASP A 217 4.02 -11.31 0.25
CA ASP A 217 4.33 -12.47 -0.58
C ASP A 217 3.25 -12.64 -1.67
N ALA A 218 3.57 -13.35 -2.72
CA ALA A 218 2.72 -13.50 -3.89
C ALA A 218 2.12 -14.92 -3.97
N LYS A 219 0.82 -15.00 -4.29
CA LYS A 219 0.21 -16.28 -4.72
C LYS A 219 0.49 -16.57 -6.20
N GLY A 220 0.71 -15.53 -6.98
CA GLY A 220 1.03 -15.63 -8.39
C GLY A 220 2.49 -16.02 -8.63
N ASP A 221 2.76 -16.70 -9.73
CA ASP A 221 4.11 -17.00 -10.17
C ASP A 221 4.82 -15.75 -10.70
N PHE A 222 6.14 -15.81 -10.82
CA PHE A 222 6.97 -14.77 -11.43
C PHE A 222 6.45 -14.37 -12.82
N GLY A 223 6.20 -13.09 -13.05
CA GLY A 223 5.69 -12.56 -14.31
C GLY A 223 4.24 -12.94 -14.65
N SER A 224 3.47 -13.44 -13.68
CA SER A 224 2.07 -13.87 -13.91
C SER A 224 1.06 -12.73 -13.97
N HIS A 225 1.43 -11.55 -13.54
CA HIS A 225 0.54 -10.37 -13.39
C HIS A 225 -0.68 -10.60 -12.48
N LEU A 226 -0.60 -11.57 -11.56
CA LEU A 226 -1.70 -11.92 -10.64
C LEU A 226 -1.55 -11.17 -9.31
N ASP A 227 -2.28 -10.09 -9.12
CA ASP A 227 -2.35 -9.37 -7.84
C ASP A 227 -3.11 -10.18 -6.78
N ARG A 228 -2.39 -11.01 -6.04
CA ARG A 228 -2.92 -11.78 -4.91
C ARG A 228 -1.83 -11.94 -3.86
N HIS A 229 -2.00 -11.24 -2.73
CA HIS A 229 -1.09 -11.31 -1.60
C HIS A 229 -1.19 -12.65 -0.86
N GLU A 230 -0.06 -13.12 -0.35
CA GLU A 230 0.06 -14.26 0.53
C GLU A 230 0.81 -13.87 1.81
N HIS A 231 0.75 -14.70 2.84
CA HIS A 231 1.54 -14.54 4.06
C HIS A 231 3.03 -14.58 3.75
N ILE A 232 3.81 -13.79 4.47
CA ILE A 232 5.27 -13.72 4.31
C ILE A 232 5.89 -15.11 4.41
N GLY A 233 6.58 -15.53 3.36
CA GLY A 233 7.25 -16.81 3.26
C GLY A 233 6.36 -18.02 2.91
N LEU A 234 5.06 -17.83 2.69
CA LEU A 234 4.13 -18.89 2.28
C LEU A 234 3.72 -18.81 0.80
N GLY A 235 4.18 -17.80 0.08
CA GLY A 235 3.93 -17.61 -1.34
C GLY A 235 5.11 -18.02 -2.22
N THR A 236 5.12 -17.49 -3.43
CA THR A 236 6.09 -17.84 -4.48
C THR A 236 7.40 -17.05 -4.39
N ILE A 237 7.43 -15.91 -3.70
CA ILE A 237 8.68 -15.24 -3.31
C ILE A 237 9.38 -16.10 -2.25
N GLY A 238 8.62 -16.56 -1.24
CA GLY A 238 9.07 -17.52 -0.25
C GLY A 238 10.05 -16.96 0.78
N GLU A 239 10.38 -17.77 1.79
CA GLU A 239 11.23 -17.31 2.91
C GLU A 239 12.62 -16.86 2.46
N GLU A 240 13.26 -17.55 1.52
CA GLU A 240 14.61 -17.19 1.06
C GLU A 240 14.62 -15.86 0.29
N GLY A 241 13.57 -15.59 -0.51
CA GLY A 241 13.38 -14.30 -1.14
C GLY A 241 13.25 -13.17 -0.11
N PHE A 242 12.42 -13.37 0.91
CA PHE A 242 12.29 -12.38 2.00
C PHE A 242 13.55 -12.23 2.84
N ARG A 243 14.35 -13.30 3.07
CA ARG A 243 15.68 -13.16 3.69
C ARG A 243 16.60 -12.27 2.86
N THR A 244 16.55 -12.41 1.54
CA THR A 244 17.34 -11.59 0.61
C THR A 244 16.89 -10.13 0.67
N ILE A 245 15.59 -9.85 0.58
CA ILE A 245 14.99 -8.50 0.64
C ILE A 245 15.33 -7.83 1.98
N LEU A 246 15.00 -8.47 3.10
CA LEU A 246 15.09 -7.88 4.45
C LEU A 246 16.54 -7.62 4.91
N ARG A 247 17.52 -8.29 4.33
CA ARG A 247 18.95 -8.06 4.60
C ARG A 247 19.58 -7.01 3.70
N HIS A 248 18.89 -6.61 2.63
CA HIS A 248 19.42 -5.62 1.71
C HIS A 248 19.34 -4.20 2.33
N PRO A 249 20.42 -3.40 2.30
CA PRO A 249 20.51 -2.09 2.99
C PRO A 249 19.42 -1.10 2.60
N VAL A 250 18.90 -1.16 1.38
CA VAL A 250 17.81 -0.30 0.88
C VAL A 250 16.56 -0.46 1.74
N PHE A 251 16.17 -1.69 2.08
CA PHE A 251 14.91 -1.98 2.78
C PHE A 251 14.99 -1.78 4.30
N THR A 252 16.17 -1.86 4.89
CA THR A 252 16.34 -1.79 6.36
C THR A 252 15.98 -0.44 6.98
N ARG A 253 15.82 0.60 6.18
CA ARG A 253 15.55 1.98 6.64
C ARG A 253 14.17 2.50 6.25
N LEU A 254 13.39 1.70 5.54
CA LEU A 254 12.08 2.08 5.02
C LEU A 254 10.96 1.52 5.90
N PRO A 255 9.81 2.20 6.00
CA PRO A 255 8.62 1.58 6.56
C PRO A 255 8.17 0.43 5.66
N LEU A 256 8.09 -0.78 6.24
CA LEU A 256 7.63 -2.00 5.60
C LEU A 256 6.23 -2.31 6.11
N VAL A 257 5.24 -2.27 5.25
CA VAL A 257 3.83 -2.50 5.61
C VAL A 257 3.35 -3.80 4.99
N CYS A 258 2.93 -4.75 5.82
CA CYS A 258 2.29 -5.98 5.34
C CYS A 258 0.80 -5.73 5.10
N GLU A 259 0.32 -6.10 3.92
CA GLU A 259 -1.10 -6.16 3.56
C GLU A 259 -1.54 -7.61 3.32
N THR A 260 -0.99 -8.49 4.12
CA THR A 260 -1.17 -9.93 4.03
C THR A 260 -2.59 -10.35 4.44
N PRO A 261 -3.08 -11.51 4.01
CA PRO A 261 -4.33 -12.06 4.51
C PRO A 261 -4.29 -12.25 6.03
N VAL A 262 -5.46 -12.27 6.65
CA VAL A 262 -5.67 -12.74 8.03
C VAL A 262 -6.57 -13.95 7.96
N ASP A 263 -6.02 -15.13 8.23
CA ASP A 263 -6.75 -16.40 8.17
C ASP A 263 -6.22 -17.38 9.24
N ASP A 264 -6.70 -18.64 9.22
CA ASP A 264 -6.35 -19.65 10.22
C ASP A 264 -4.84 -20.04 10.19
N ARG A 265 -4.12 -19.72 9.12
CA ARG A 265 -2.68 -20.00 8.97
C ARG A 265 -1.83 -18.98 9.70
N ARG A 266 -2.23 -17.70 9.65
CA ARG A 266 -1.47 -16.62 10.27
C ARG A 266 -2.30 -15.34 10.37
N ASP A 267 -2.05 -14.58 11.44
CA ASP A 267 -2.58 -13.23 11.66
C ASP A 267 -1.50 -12.16 11.42
N ASP A 268 -1.85 -10.91 11.63
CA ASP A 268 -0.95 -9.76 11.47
C ASP A 268 0.29 -9.86 12.36
N LEU A 269 0.11 -10.22 13.64
CA LEU A 269 1.21 -10.42 14.59
C LEU A 269 2.15 -11.55 14.13
N GLY A 270 1.58 -12.63 13.59
CA GLY A 270 2.34 -13.74 13.03
C GLY A 270 3.17 -13.33 11.83
N ASN A 271 2.65 -12.46 10.95
CA ASN A 271 3.42 -11.93 9.82
C ASN A 271 4.55 -11.00 10.27
N ILE A 272 4.31 -10.10 11.23
CA ILE A 272 5.37 -9.25 11.82
C ILE A 272 6.49 -10.10 12.45
N ARG A 273 6.14 -11.14 13.21
CA ARG A 273 7.13 -12.05 13.79
C ARG A 273 7.94 -12.76 12.72
N LYS A 274 7.30 -13.22 11.65
CA LYS A 274 7.99 -13.86 10.53
C LYS A 274 8.96 -12.88 9.81
N VAL A 275 8.56 -11.64 9.60
CA VAL A 275 9.44 -10.61 9.03
C VAL A 275 10.68 -10.42 9.90
N ARG A 276 10.53 -10.27 11.22
CA ARG A 276 11.65 -10.10 12.15
C ARG A 276 12.56 -11.32 12.21
N GLU A 277 11.98 -12.53 12.21
CA GLU A 277 12.72 -13.79 12.11
C GLU A 277 13.60 -13.82 10.85
N LEU A 278 13.01 -13.55 9.68
CA LEU A 278 13.73 -13.57 8.40
C LEU A 278 14.78 -12.46 8.28
N ALA A 279 14.56 -11.32 8.95
CA ALA A 279 15.55 -10.24 9.08
C ALA A 279 16.72 -10.60 10.01
N GLY A 280 16.64 -11.71 10.76
CA GLY A 280 17.66 -12.13 11.70
C GLY A 280 17.59 -11.42 13.07
N GLU A 281 16.41 -10.92 13.45
CA GLU A 281 16.15 -10.19 14.70
C GLU A 281 15.61 -11.12 15.81
N GLU A 282 15.99 -12.39 15.82
CA GLU A 282 15.55 -13.34 16.85
C GLU A 282 16.03 -12.92 18.25
N GLY A 283 15.09 -12.76 19.19
CA GLY A 283 15.38 -12.74 20.63
C GLY A 283 14.94 -11.52 21.44
N GLN A 284 14.20 -10.58 20.90
CA GLN A 284 13.54 -9.56 21.75
C GLN A 284 12.05 -9.94 21.95
N GLU A 285 11.82 -10.86 22.89
CA GLU A 285 10.48 -11.02 23.47
C GLU A 285 10.04 -9.67 24.07
N ALA A 286 8.94 -9.13 23.55
CA ALA A 286 8.24 -8.03 24.22
C ALA A 286 7.88 -8.52 25.64
N GLY A 287 8.55 -7.96 26.64
CA GLY A 287 8.29 -8.25 28.05
C GLY A 287 6.90 -7.81 28.47
N GLY A 288 5.89 -8.55 28.08
CA GLY A 288 4.50 -8.43 28.50
C GLY A 288 4.21 -9.45 29.58
N LYS A 289 4.22 -9.03 30.86
CA LYS A 289 3.75 -9.84 32.01
C LYS A 289 2.34 -10.36 31.72
N GLY A 290 2.23 -11.68 31.68
CA GLY A 290 0.96 -12.38 31.56
C GLY A 290 0.01 -12.01 32.72
N ARG A 291 -1.24 -11.73 32.41
CA ARG A 291 -2.40 -11.93 33.28
C ARG A 291 -3.59 -12.41 32.46
N GLY A 292 -3.98 -13.63 32.77
CA GLY A 292 -5.35 -14.10 32.91
C GLY A 292 -6.27 -14.05 31.71
N GLY A 293 -6.63 -15.24 31.26
CA GLY A 293 -7.58 -15.56 30.20
C GLY A 293 -8.92 -14.85 30.28
N GLY A 294 -9.35 -14.42 29.12
CA GLY A 294 -10.71 -14.08 28.79
C GLY A 294 -10.88 -14.33 27.31
N ARG A 295 -11.55 -15.45 26.97
CA ARG A 295 -11.96 -15.72 25.60
C ARG A 295 -12.89 -14.60 25.13
N VAL A 296 -12.41 -13.73 24.27
CA VAL A 296 -13.24 -12.82 23.50
C VAL A 296 -13.36 -13.41 22.09
N ASN A 297 -14.58 -13.80 21.77
CA ASN A 297 -14.96 -14.35 20.47
C ASN A 297 -14.79 -13.25 19.38
N PRO A 298 -13.94 -13.40 18.37
CA PRO A 298 -13.84 -12.40 17.31
C PRO A 298 -14.99 -12.60 16.33
N ALA A 299 -16.06 -11.82 16.52
CA ALA A 299 -17.11 -11.73 15.51
C ALA A 299 -16.60 -10.96 14.29
N GLY A 300 -16.34 -11.68 13.23
CA GLY A 300 -16.62 -11.34 11.83
C GLY A 300 -15.99 -10.11 11.22
N PHE A 301 -14.74 -10.20 10.75
CA PHE A 301 -14.30 -9.44 9.59
C PHE A 301 -13.80 -10.40 8.52
N HIS A 302 -14.74 -10.90 7.72
CA HIS A 302 -14.41 -11.57 6.48
C HIS A 302 -13.82 -10.56 5.51
N SER A 303 -12.62 -10.85 5.05
CA SER A 303 -11.96 -10.27 3.88
C SER A 303 -12.95 -10.27 2.70
N ALA A 304 -13.40 -9.08 2.27
CA ALA A 304 -14.32 -8.93 1.15
C ALA A 304 -13.53 -8.79 -0.17
N ARG A 305 -12.53 -9.66 -0.38
CA ARG A 305 -11.78 -9.77 -1.63
C ARG A 305 -12.20 -10.94 -2.51
N GLU A 306 -13.32 -11.60 -2.27
CA GLU A 306 -13.85 -12.59 -3.21
C GLU A 306 -15.31 -12.32 -3.54
N LYS A 307 -15.53 -11.78 -4.75
CA LYS A 307 -16.63 -12.08 -5.70
C LYS A 307 -16.65 -11.04 -6.82
N SER A 308 -15.74 -11.15 -7.78
CA SER A 308 -16.06 -10.73 -9.15
C SER A 308 -17.02 -11.75 -9.71
N ARG A 309 -18.31 -11.46 -9.68
CA ARG A 309 -19.33 -12.26 -10.37
C ARG A 309 -19.12 -12.14 -11.87
N ALA A 310 -18.94 -13.27 -12.52
CA ALA A 310 -19.10 -13.43 -13.95
C ALA A 310 -20.45 -12.81 -14.38
N ALA A 311 -20.41 -12.02 -15.45
CA ALA A 311 -21.60 -11.47 -16.09
C ALA A 311 -22.50 -12.61 -16.60
N PRO A 312 -23.85 -12.50 -16.49
CA PRO A 312 -24.74 -13.49 -17.06
C PRO A 312 -24.72 -13.43 -18.58
N GLY A 313 -24.60 -14.60 -19.19
CA GLY A 313 -24.55 -14.79 -20.63
C GLY A 313 -25.74 -14.16 -21.36
N ALA A 314 -25.47 -13.55 -22.51
CA ALA A 314 -26.45 -13.03 -23.45
C ALA A 314 -27.33 -14.13 -24.01
N PRO A 315 -28.63 -13.88 -24.25
CA PRO A 315 -29.53 -14.88 -24.79
C PRO A 315 -29.24 -15.19 -26.26
N LYS A 316 -29.16 -16.46 -26.58
CA LYS A 316 -29.08 -16.97 -27.96
C LYS A 316 -30.30 -16.52 -28.76
N ARG A 317 -30.09 -15.73 -29.82
CA ARG A 317 -31.13 -15.49 -30.82
C ARG A 317 -31.31 -16.76 -31.67
N SER A 318 -32.52 -17.33 -31.66
CA SER A 318 -32.98 -18.35 -32.60
C SER A 318 -33.15 -17.75 -34.00
N ARG A 319 -32.57 -18.41 -34.99
CA ARG A 319 -32.90 -18.19 -36.40
C ARG A 319 -34.20 -18.95 -36.70
N SER A 320 -35.14 -18.29 -37.28
CA SER A 320 -36.10 -18.80 -38.24
C SER A 320 -36.14 -17.85 -39.44
#